data_0057b064948cc4c05bca055160ffedfc
#
_entry.id   0057b064948cc4c05bca055160ffedfc
#
_cell.length_a   1.000
_cell.length_b   1.000
_cell.length_c   1.000
_cell.angle_alpha   90.00
_cell.angle_beta   90.00
_cell.angle_gamma   90.00
#
_symmetry.space_group_name_H-M   'P 1'
#
loop_
_entity.id
_entity.type
_entity.pdbx_description
1 polymer ?
#
loop_
_entity_poly.entity_id
_entity_poly.type
_entity_poly.pdbx_seq_one_letter_code
_entity_poly.pdbx_strand_id
1 'polypeptide(L)'
;MPDQNDQVAVEWGPYQIVQSTGARPYAKYMSNGKDKIYFAYTTGHPDNENPNFLYFNYIDIHSLQLKDVKGNTLSTIADGTFKVNKTDDYARQYPSTLIDNPSARDWVWQVASDENDNPVIAMVRISSDKNSHDYYYAKWNGHEWKKTFLANAGGHFHQTPNSEKCYSAGMTIDPANTNHVYCSLPVEGKQGKVYEIVKFILNEVGEVVSTEAVTQDSQQNNVRPYIVPNSKIRLCGSHGCMAIITIGLSVHGIRKAIAQGLPVILKVSRGRRRKRLL
;
A
#
# COMPACT_ATOMS: atom_id res chain seq x y z
N MET A 1 -6.33 11.73 25.58
CA MET A 1 -7.80 11.47 25.71
C MET A 1 -8.53 12.63 25.05
N PRO A 2 -9.67 12.43 24.38
CA PRO A 2 -10.46 13.56 23.91
C PRO A 2 -10.93 14.37 25.12
N ASP A 3 -10.91 15.69 24.99
CA ASP A 3 -11.47 16.56 26.00
C ASP A 3 -13.01 16.51 25.96
N GLN A 4 -13.68 17.21 26.90
CA GLN A 4 -15.14 17.23 26.98
C GLN A 4 -15.82 17.86 25.73
N ASN A 5 -15.01 18.43 24.80
CA ASN A 5 -15.49 19.05 23.56
C ASN A 5 -15.10 18.24 22.32
N ASP A 6 -14.68 16.97 22.49
CA ASP A 6 -14.18 16.10 21.40
C ASP A 6 -12.95 16.68 20.65
N GLN A 7 -12.24 17.63 21.25
CA GLN A 7 -10.99 18.14 20.68
C GLN A 7 -9.82 17.27 21.13
N VAL A 8 -9.01 16.83 20.18
CA VAL A 8 -7.77 16.11 20.48
C VAL A 8 -6.75 17.11 21.00
N ALA A 9 -6.36 16.96 22.27
CA ALA A 9 -5.28 17.76 22.83
C ALA A 9 -3.94 17.36 22.17
N VAL A 10 -3.20 18.36 21.66
CA VAL A 10 -1.85 18.14 21.15
C VAL A 10 -0.90 18.21 22.35
N GLU A 11 -0.40 17.04 22.78
CA GLU A 11 0.54 16.96 23.91
C GLU A 11 1.95 17.42 23.52
N TRP A 12 2.34 17.23 22.26
CA TRP A 12 3.63 17.65 21.71
C TRP A 12 3.60 17.70 20.17
N GLY A 13 4.48 18.49 19.56
CA GLY A 13 4.53 18.70 18.12
C GLY A 13 3.58 19.80 17.63
N PRO A 14 3.23 19.84 16.33
CA PRO A 14 3.63 18.90 15.27
C PRO A 14 5.11 19.04 14.88
N TYR A 15 5.76 17.92 14.56
CA TYR A 15 7.13 17.89 14.04
C TYR A 15 7.16 17.45 12.59
N GLN A 16 8.00 18.10 11.77
CA GLN A 16 8.24 17.70 10.40
C GLN A 16 9.27 16.57 10.39
N ILE A 17 8.81 15.34 10.07
CA ILE A 17 9.67 14.15 10.09
C ILE A 17 10.57 14.09 8.86
N VAL A 18 10.01 14.40 7.68
CA VAL A 18 10.71 14.35 6.39
C VAL A 18 10.35 15.58 5.58
N GLN A 19 11.35 16.17 4.94
CA GLN A 19 11.18 17.25 3.98
C GLN A 19 11.78 16.86 2.64
N SER A 20 11.03 17.03 1.55
CA SER A 20 11.55 16.90 0.19
C SER A 20 11.82 18.27 -0.42
N THR A 21 12.99 18.42 -1.05
CA THR A 21 13.34 19.66 -1.73
C THR A 21 12.64 19.72 -3.09
N GLY A 22 11.69 20.64 -3.22
CA GLY A 22 10.95 20.90 -4.47
C GLY A 22 9.86 19.90 -4.81
N ALA A 23 9.56 18.95 -3.90
CA ALA A 23 8.48 17.98 -4.06
C ALA A 23 7.78 17.75 -2.72
N ARG A 24 6.59 17.13 -2.74
CA ARG A 24 5.86 16.73 -1.54
C ARG A 24 5.86 15.21 -1.44
N PRO A 25 6.57 14.61 -0.46
CA PRO A 25 6.54 13.17 -0.23
C PRO A 25 5.14 12.67 0.03
N TYR A 26 4.83 11.47 -0.50
CA TYR A 26 3.63 10.73 -0.17
C TYR A 26 4.03 9.53 0.68
N ALA A 27 3.43 9.40 1.85
CA ALA A 27 3.81 8.41 2.82
C ALA A 27 2.65 7.50 3.23
N LYS A 28 3.00 6.25 3.56
CA LYS A 28 2.17 5.28 4.26
C LYS A 28 2.84 4.91 5.56
N TYR A 29 2.05 4.73 6.60
CA TYR A 29 2.50 4.49 7.96
C TYR A 29 1.91 3.20 8.50
N MET A 30 2.65 2.54 9.40
CA MET A 30 2.18 1.39 10.17
C MET A 30 2.93 1.35 11.51
N SER A 31 2.22 1.04 12.60
CA SER A 31 2.84 0.73 13.89
C SER A 31 2.96 -0.79 14.07
N ASN A 32 4.07 -1.27 14.61
CA ASN A 32 4.18 -2.66 15.06
C ASN A 32 3.45 -2.92 16.39
N GLY A 33 2.82 -1.89 16.97
CA GLY A 33 2.11 -1.98 18.25
C GLY A 33 3.01 -2.10 19.47
N LYS A 34 4.32 -1.92 19.32
CA LYS A 34 5.32 -2.07 20.38
C LYS A 34 6.16 -0.81 20.54
N ASP A 35 7.09 -0.59 19.65
CA ASP A 35 8.15 0.40 19.80
C ASP A 35 8.49 1.17 18.51
N LYS A 36 7.87 0.83 17.36
CA LYS A 36 8.20 1.42 16.08
C LYS A 36 6.98 1.90 15.31
N ILE A 37 7.15 3.05 14.67
CA ILE A 37 6.26 3.53 13.62
C ILE A 37 7.04 3.48 12.31
N TYR A 38 6.70 2.53 11.46
CA TYR A 38 7.27 2.38 10.13
C TYR A 38 6.61 3.34 9.16
N PHE A 39 7.37 3.85 8.21
CA PHE A 39 6.80 4.56 7.08
C PHE A 39 7.64 4.39 5.83
N ALA A 40 6.94 4.17 4.70
CA ALA A 40 7.53 4.24 3.39
C ALA A 40 6.96 5.44 2.65
N TYR A 41 7.79 6.11 1.88
CA TYR A 41 7.43 7.35 1.22
C TYR A 41 8.19 7.53 -0.08
N THR A 42 7.63 8.35 -0.96
CA THR A 42 8.21 8.66 -2.26
C THR A 42 8.88 10.03 -2.26
N THR A 43 9.72 10.31 -3.25
CA THR A 43 10.27 11.66 -3.45
C THR A 43 9.14 12.69 -3.59
N GLY A 44 8.09 12.35 -4.34
CA GLY A 44 6.92 13.18 -4.52
C GLY A 44 5.76 12.42 -5.14
N HIS A 45 4.80 13.15 -5.72
CA HIS A 45 3.69 12.54 -6.44
C HIS A 45 4.18 11.98 -7.79
N PRO A 46 3.89 10.72 -8.14
CA PRO A 46 4.43 10.10 -9.35
C PRO A 46 3.94 10.74 -10.66
N ASP A 47 2.84 11.49 -10.64
CA ASP A 47 2.43 12.28 -11.82
C ASP A 47 3.37 13.43 -12.12
N ASN A 48 4.04 13.96 -11.09
CA ASN A 48 4.91 15.15 -11.20
C ASN A 48 6.40 14.81 -11.13
N GLU A 49 6.75 13.67 -10.49
CA GLU A 49 8.13 13.25 -10.29
C GLU A 49 8.51 12.12 -11.25
N ASN A 50 9.63 12.32 -11.97
CA ASN A 50 10.24 11.32 -12.84
C ASN A 50 11.77 11.56 -12.91
N PRO A 51 12.60 10.66 -12.36
CA PRO A 51 12.22 9.47 -11.58
C PRO A 51 11.56 9.82 -10.24
N ASN A 52 10.79 8.87 -9.67
CA ASN A 52 10.21 8.97 -8.35
C ASN A 52 10.68 7.79 -7.51
N PHE A 53 11.52 8.04 -6.53
CA PHE A 53 12.16 7.03 -5.69
C PHE A 53 11.25 6.63 -4.54
N LEU A 54 11.50 5.45 -3.98
CA LEU A 54 10.80 4.92 -2.81
C LEU A 54 11.79 4.72 -1.67
N TYR A 55 11.42 5.24 -0.50
CA TYR A 55 12.23 5.24 0.72
C TYR A 55 11.49 4.58 1.87
N PHE A 56 12.27 4.15 2.87
CA PHE A 56 11.78 3.60 4.12
C PHE A 56 12.57 4.13 5.29
N ASN A 57 11.84 4.49 6.35
CA ASN A 57 12.39 4.78 7.67
C ASN A 57 11.43 4.28 8.76
N TYR A 58 11.88 4.28 10.00
CA TYR A 58 11.01 4.12 11.14
C TYR A 58 11.37 5.11 12.25
N ILE A 59 10.37 5.41 13.08
CA ILE A 59 10.53 6.15 14.32
C ILE A 59 10.56 5.13 15.45
N ASP A 60 11.62 5.18 16.25
CA ASP A 60 11.68 4.54 17.56
C ASP A 60 10.94 5.43 18.55
N ILE A 61 9.83 4.93 19.13
CA ILE A 61 8.94 5.74 19.97
C ILE A 61 9.52 6.04 21.36
N HIS A 62 10.53 5.27 21.81
CA HIS A 62 11.15 5.49 23.10
C HIS A 62 12.25 6.55 23.04
N SER A 63 13.06 6.50 22.00
CA SER A 63 14.14 7.47 21.80
C SER A 63 13.72 8.70 20.98
N LEU A 64 12.56 8.65 20.33
CA LEU A 64 12.06 9.66 19.39
C LEU A 64 13.08 9.94 18.26
N GLN A 65 13.77 8.90 17.83
CA GLN A 65 14.77 8.95 16.77
C GLN A 65 14.21 8.42 15.46
N LEU A 66 14.54 9.12 14.38
CA LEU A 66 14.35 8.64 13.02
C LEU A 66 15.50 7.71 12.67
N LYS A 67 15.18 6.50 12.25
CA LYS A 67 16.15 5.46 11.92
C LYS A 67 15.95 4.90 10.51
N ASP A 68 17.06 4.43 9.92
CA ASP A 68 17.00 3.63 8.70
C ASP A 68 16.60 2.16 9.01
N VAL A 69 16.44 1.36 7.98
CA VAL A 69 16.06 -0.05 8.11
C VAL A 69 17.07 -0.88 8.91
N LYS A 70 18.34 -0.47 8.96
CA LYS A 70 19.43 -1.13 9.73
C LYS A 70 19.51 -0.68 11.18
N GLY A 71 18.69 0.29 11.59
CA GLY A 71 18.68 0.84 12.94
C GLY A 71 19.65 2.00 13.18
N ASN A 72 20.32 2.50 12.15
CA ASN A 72 21.17 3.68 12.27
C ASN A 72 20.31 4.92 12.50
N THR A 73 20.68 5.75 13.46
CA THR A 73 19.99 7.02 13.74
C THR A 73 20.35 8.04 12.67
N LEU A 74 19.34 8.64 12.05
CA LEU A 74 19.49 9.66 11.01
C LEU A 74 19.26 11.06 11.58
N SER A 75 18.27 11.21 12.47
CA SER A 75 17.92 12.46 13.15
C SER A 75 17.03 12.18 14.36
N THR A 76 16.70 13.21 15.14
CA THR A 76 15.57 13.15 16.06
C THR A 76 14.33 13.70 15.37
N ILE A 77 13.14 13.28 15.79
CA ILE A 77 11.89 13.81 15.20
C ILE A 77 11.68 15.31 15.50
N ALA A 78 12.35 15.82 16.53
CA ALA A 78 12.22 17.22 16.97
C ALA A 78 13.14 18.19 16.20
N ASP A 79 14.25 17.71 15.62
CA ASP A 79 15.20 18.61 14.94
C ASP A 79 14.81 18.95 13.49
N GLY A 80 13.90 18.19 12.89
CA GLY A 80 13.33 18.47 11.57
C GLY A 80 14.34 18.50 10.42
N THR A 81 15.54 17.93 10.62
CA THR A 81 16.67 18.08 9.69
C THR A 81 16.69 17.07 8.58
N PHE A 82 15.87 16.02 8.66
CA PHE A 82 15.89 14.94 7.69
C PHE A 82 15.23 15.35 6.36
N LYS A 83 16.05 15.48 5.31
CA LYS A 83 15.63 15.95 4.00
C LYS A 83 15.88 14.92 2.92
N VAL A 84 14.87 14.74 2.07
CA VAL A 84 14.96 13.95 0.85
C VAL A 84 15.20 14.88 -0.33
N ASN A 85 16.27 14.66 -1.07
CA ASN A 85 16.57 15.40 -2.27
C ASN A 85 16.31 14.54 -3.52
N LYS A 86 15.94 15.20 -4.64
CA LYS A 86 15.83 14.54 -5.94
C LYS A 86 17.18 14.10 -6.52
N THR A 87 18.27 14.59 -5.95
CA THR A 87 19.63 14.28 -6.41
C THR A 87 20.14 13.00 -5.76
N ASP A 88 21.01 12.28 -6.45
CA ASP A 88 21.66 11.05 -5.96
C ASP A 88 22.43 11.21 -4.65
N ASP A 89 22.65 12.44 -4.19
CA ASP A 89 23.40 12.73 -2.97
C ASP A 89 22.73 12.14 -1.73
N TYR A 90 21.39 12.14 -1.68
CA TYR A 90 20.65 11.57 -0.56
C TYR A 90 20.77 10.04 -0.51
N ALA A 91 20.58 9.38 -1.64
CA ALA A 91 20.72 7.93 -1.74
C ALA A 91 22.17 7.46 -1.45
N ARG A 92 23.16 8.30 -1.75
CA ARG A 92 24.56 8.05 -1.39
C ARG A 92 24.83 8.25 0.10
N GLN A 93 24.22 9.26 0.71
CA GLN A 93 24.39 9.55 2.13
C GLN A 93 23.69 8.54 3.04
N TYR A 94 22.49 8.06 2.63
CA TYR A 94 21.68 7.13 3.42
C TYR A 94 21.14 5.96 2.57
N PRO A 95 22.03 5.12 2.01
CA PRO A 95 21.64 4.07 1.06
C PRO A 95 20.69 3.02 1.67
N SER A 96 20.75 2.80 2.98
CA SER A 96 19.85 1.88 3.69
C SER A 96 18.41 2.39 3.83
N THR A 97 18.18 3.68 3.60
CA THR A 97 16.84 4.29 3.52
C THR A 97 16.16 4.02 2.18
N LEU A 98 16.94 3.77 1.12
CA LEU A 98 16.41 3.61 -0.22
C LEU A 98 15.89 2.19 -0.44
N ILE A 99 14.61 2.05 -0.77
CA ILE A 99 14.01 0.78 -1.21
C ILE A 99 14.26 0.61 -2.70
N ASP A 100 13.95 1.64 -3.49
CA ASP A 100 14.07 1.59 -4.93
C ASP A 100 14.37 2.96 -5.55
N ASN A 101 15.17 2.94 -6.62
CA ASN A 101 15.55 4.09 -7.40
C ASN A 101 15.38 3.82 -8.91
N PRO A 102 14.15 3.60 -9.36
CA PRO A 102 13.89 3.22 -10.74
C PRO A 102 14.23 4.35 -11.72
N SER A 103 14.45 3.99 -12.97
CA SER A 103 14.47 4.96 -14.08
C SER A 103 13.06 5.48 -14.42
N ALA A 104 12.05 4.99 -13.74
CA ALA A 104 10.64 5.29 -13.89
C ALA A 104 10.07 5.91 -12.59
N ARG A 105 8.86 5.54 -12.19
CA ARG A 105 8.18 6.11 -11.02
C ARG A 105 7.69 5.01 -10.11
N ASP A 106 8.03 5.09 -8.83
CA ASP A 106 7.44 4.23 -7.81
C ASP A 106 6.34 4.96 -7.04
N TRP A 107 5.34 4.18 -6.59
CA TRP A 107 4.35 4.62 -5.63
C TRP A 107 4.15 3.58 -4.54
N VAL A 108 3.98 4.06 -3.30
CA VAL A 108 3.72 3.20 -2.14
C VAL A 108 2.21 2.98 -1.95
N TRP A 109 1.82 1.71 -1.80
CA TRP A 109 0.45 1.33 -1.46
C TRP A 109 0.27 1.05 0.02
N GLN A 110 1.18 0.27 0.61
CA GLN A 110 1.06 -0.13 2.00
C GLN A 110 2.43 -0.45 2.59
N VAL A 111 2.54 -0.24 3.88
CA VAL A 111 3.65 -0.70 4.73
C VAL A 111 3.10 -1.73 5.70
N ALA A 112 3.84 -2.81 5.92
CA ALA A 112 3.58 -3.83 6.91
C ALA A 112 4.90 -4.27 7.54
N SER A 113 4.86 -5.14 8.56
CA SER A 113 6.04 -5.85 9.07
C SER A 113 5.71 -7.32 9.26
N ASP A 114 6.70 -8.19 9.02
CA ASP A 114 6.57 -9.60 9.32
C ASP A 114 6.70 -9.86 10.84
N GLU A 115 6.61 -11.12 11.25
CA GLU A 115 6.71 -11.55 12.64
C GLU A 115 8.07 -11.26 13.30
N ASN A 116 9.11 -11.06 12.47
CA ASN A 116 10.46 -10.72 12.90
C ASN A 116 10.72 -9.20 12.85
N ASP A 117 9.66 -8.38 12.75
CA ASP A 117 9.73 -6.92 12.60
C ASP A 117 10.47 -6.45 11.33
N ASN A 118 10.67 -7.30 10.32
CA ASN A 118 11.19 -6.86 9.04
C ASN A 118 10.11 -6.14 8.24
N PRO A 119 10.39 -4.95 7.71
CA PRO A 119 9.40 -4.23 6.94
C PRO A 119 9.12 -4.86 5.57
N VAL A 120 7.87 -4.79 5.18
CA VAL A 120 7.34 -5.24 3.89
C VAL A 120 6.53 -4.13 3.27
N ILE A 121 6.71 -3.93 1.97
CA ILE A 121 6.11 -2.83 1.23
C ILE A 121 5.34 -3.37 0.02
N ALA A 122 4.08 -2.98 -0.10
CA ALA A 122 3.34 -3.06 -1.34
C ALA A 122 3.60 -1.80 -2.16
N MET A 123 4.10 -1.95 -3.36
CA MET A 123 4.46 -0.82 -4.22
C MET A 123 4.06 -1.03 -5.66
N VAL A 124 3.95 0.06 -6.38
CA VAL A 124 3.65 0.08 -7.83
C VAL A 124 4.78 0.77 -8.53
N ARG A 125 5.34 0.14 -9.56
CA ARG A 125 6.22 0.78 -10.52
C ARG A 125 5.41 1.20 -11.74
N ILE A 126 5.51 2.47 -12.08
CA ILE A 126 4.77 3.08 -13.16
C ILE A 126 5.77 3.45 -14.25
N SER A 127 5.49 3.04 -15.50
CA SER A 127 6.34 3.35 -16.65
C SER A 127 6.51 4.86 -16.85
N SER A 128 7.58 5.25 -17.53
CA SER A 128 7.87 6.67 -17.77
C SER A 128 6.77 7.38 -18.56
N ASP A 129 6.07 6.66 -19.45
CA ASP A 129 4.92 7.15 -20.21
C ASP A 129 3.58 7.05 -19.46
N LYS A 130 3.58 6.47 -18.25
CA LYS A 130 2.42 6.23 -17.36
C LYS A 130 1.37 5.25 -17.91
N ASN A 131 1.72 4.46 -18.92
CA ASN A 131 0.77 3.54 -19.57
C ASN A 131 0.78 2.14 -18.98
N SER A 132 1.83 1.77 -18.23
CA SER A 132 1.97 0.47 -17.58
C SER A 132 2.25 0.64 -16.11
N HIS A 133 1.52 -0.10 -15.29
CA HIS A 133 1.67 -0.16 -13.85
C HIS A 133 1.99 -1.60 -13.45
N ASP A 134 3.07 -1.81 -12.72
CA ASP A 134 3.51 -3.11 -12.27
C ASP A 134 3.47 -3.18 -10.73
N TYR A 135 2.78 -4.18 -10.20
CA TYR A 135 2.76 -4.45 -8.77
C TYR A 135 4.00 -5.19 -8.34
N TYR A 136 4.61 -4.69 -7.26
CA TYR A 136 5.76 -5.29 -6.60
C TYR A 136 5.53 -5.47 -5.11
N TYR A 137 6.17 -6.49 -4.59
CA TYR A 137 6.35 -6.74 -3.17
C TYR A 137 7.82 -6.52 -2.83
N ALA A 138 8.13 -5.65 -1.88
CA ALA A 138 9.49 -5.43 -1.41
C ALA A 138 9.59 -5.86 0.06
N LYS A 139 10.53 -6.74 0.38
CA LYS A 139 10.80 -7.26 1.73
C LYS A 139 12.25 -7.00 2.11
N TRP A 140 12.46 -6.50 3.31
CA TRP A 140 13.78 -6.42 3.91
C TRP A 140 14.18 -7.80 4.46
N ASN A 141 15.33 -8.33 4.02
CA ASN A 141 15.81 -9.65 4.42
C ASN A 141 16.91 -9.62 5.52
N GLY A 142 17.12 -8.44 6.14
CA GLY A 142 18.19 -8.20 7.10
C GLY A 142 19.45 -7.58 6.48
N HIS A 143 19.60 -7.65 5.16
CA HIS A 143 20.78 -7.15 4.44
C HIS A 143 20.44 -6.16 3.33
N GLU A 144 19.40 -6.48 2.56
CA GLU A 144 18.97 -5.72 1.39
C GLU A 144 17.44 -5.81 1.19
N TRP A 145 16.91 -4.91 0.38
CA TRP A 145 15.53 -4.97 -0.08
C TRP A 145 15.42 -5.93 -1.27
N LYS A 146 14.73 -7.06 -1.05
CA LYS A 146 14.33 -7.95 -2.14
C LYS A 146 13.02 -7.46 -2.73
N LYS A 147 13.02 -7.14 -4.02
CA LYS A 147 11.84 -6.68 -4.78
C LYS A 147 11.36 -7.79 -5.70
N THR A 148 10.12 -8.22 -5.53
CA THR A 148 9.51 -9.28 -6.32
C THR A 148 8.38 -8.70 -7.14
N PHE A 149 8.46 -8.87 -8.46
CA PHE A 149 7.38 -8.57 -9.38
C PHE A 149 6.22 -9.54 -9.12
N LEU A 150 5.01 -9.00 -8.98
CA LEU A 150 3.79 -9.78 -8.78
C LEU A 150 3.01 -9.91 -10.09
N ALA A 151 2.61 -8.78 -10.66
CA ALA A 151 1.82 -8.77 -11.88
C ALA A 151 1.79 -7.37 -12.51
N ASN A 152 1.47 -7.31 -13.80
CA ASN A 152 1.08 -6.08 -14.45
C ASN A 152 -0.36 -5.72 -14.07
N ALA A 153 -0.54 -4.53 -13.52
CA ALA A 153 -1.84 -4.00 -13.07
C ALA A 153 -2.63 -3.29 -14.18
N GLY A 154 -2.15 -3.36 -15.40
CA GLY A 154 -2.70 -2.62 -16.55
C GLY A 154 -2.22 -1.17 -16.60
N GLY A 155 -2.99 -0.31 -17.21
CA GLY A 155 -2.76 1.14 -17.24
C GLY A 155 -3.40 1.84 -16.03
N HIS A 156 -3.51 3.16 -16.13
CA HIS A 156 -4.11 3.96 -15.07
C HIS A 156 -5.58 3.57 -14.81
N PHE A 157 -5.92 3.53 -13.54
CA PHE A 157 -7.29 3.34 -13.07
C PHE A 157 -7.73 4.60 -12.32
N HIS A 158 -8.13 5.60 -13.07
CA HIS A 158 -8.60 6.87 -12.51
C HIS A 158 -9.95 7.26 -13.10
N GLN A 159 -10.71 7.97 -12.30
CA GLN A 159 -12.09 8.34 -12.58
C GLN A 159 -12.22 9.58 -13.44
N THR A 160 -11.20 10.42 -13.46
CA THR A 160 -11.17 11.64 -14.24
C THR A 160 -10.36 11.37 -15.50
N PRO A 161 -10.99 11.41 -16.67
CA PRO A 161 -10.27 11.22 -17.93
C PRO A 161 -9.10 12.21 -18.06
N ASN A 162 -7.96 11.72 -18.52
CA ASN A 162 -6.73 12.48 -18.77
C ASN A 162 -6.08 13.17 -17.56
N SER A 163 -6.54 12.87 -16.34
CA SER A 163 -5.97 13.38 -15.08
C SER A 163 -5.30 12.26 -14.31
N GLU A 164 -4.22 12.59 -13.59
CA GLU A 164 -3.57 11.72 -12.60
C GLU A 164 -3.39 10.24 -13.05
N LYS A 165 -2.61 10.05 -14.11
CA LYS A 165 -2.45 8.74 -14.77
C LYS A 165 -1.70 7.69 -13.94
N CYS A 166 -1.20 8.04 -12.76
CA CYS A 166 -0.40 7.13 -11.93
C CYS A 166 -1.22 6.31 -10.92
N TYR A 167 -2.55 6.36 -10.95
CA TYR A 167 -3.38 5.50 -10.09
C TYR A 167 -3.61 4.14 -10.71
N SER A 168 -3.39 3.07 -9.94
CA SER A 168 -3.73 1.68 -10.28
C SER A 168 -4.96 1.20 -9.52
N ALA A 169 -5.48 0.01 -9.87
CA ALA A 169 -6.69 -0.54 -9.27
C ALA A 169 -6.52 -0.94 -7.79
N GLY A 170 -5.29 -1.16 -7.33
CA GLY A 170 -4.98 -1.32 -5.91
C GLY A 170 -4.48 -2.70 -5.52
N MET A 171 -3.76 -2.73 -4.40
CA MET A 171 -3.25 -3.94 -3.75
C MET A 171 -3.25 -3.78 -2.24
N THR A 172 -3.17 -4.89 -1.50
CA THR A 172 -3.06 -4.90 -0.04
C THR A 172 -2.29 -6.11 0.47
N ILE A 173 -1.50 -5.92 1.52
CA ILE A 173 -0.81 -6.98 2.26
C ILE A 173 -1.74 -7.45 3.38
N ASP A 174 -1.78 -8.76 3.64
CA ASP A 174 -2.47 -9.31 4.80
C ASP A 174 -1.68 -8.98 6.08
N PRO A 175 -2.23 -8.22 7.02
CA PRO A 175 -1.53 -7.88 8.25
C PRO A 175 -1.32 -9.09 9.17
N ALA A 176 -2.07 -10.18 8.99
CA ALA A 176 -1.92 -11.41 9.76
C ALA A 176 -0.86 -12.36 9.15
N ASN A 177 -0.58 -12.23 7.87
CA ASN A 177 0.46 -12.98 7.18
C ASN A 177 0.98 -12.15 5.99
N THR A 178 2.07 -11.45 6.20
CA THR A 178 2.64 -10.52 5.22
C THR A 178 3.15 -11.18 3.93
N ASN A 179 3.24 -12.50 3.90
CA ASN A 179 3.53 -13.27 2.69
C ASN A 179 2.29 -13.47 1.79
N HIS A 180 1.13 -12.94 2.18
CA HIS A 180 -0.09 -12.92 1.39
C HIS A 180 -0.39 -11.50 0.89
N VAL A 181 -0.46 -11.34 -0.44
CA VAL A 181 -0.73 -10.06 -1.09
C VAL A 181 -1.92 -10.20 -2.02
N TYR A 182 -2.86 -9.28 -1.93
CA TYR A 182 -4.07 -9.26 -2.75
C TYR A 182 -3.98 -8.11 -3.74
N CYS A 183 -4.08 -8.43 -5.02
CA CYS A 183 -3.94 -7.48 -6.11
C CYS A 183 -5.21 -7.42 -6.95
N SER A 184 -5.64 -6.22 -7.29
CA SER A 184 -6.68 -6.01 -8.29
C SER A 184 -6.03 -5.99 -9.68
N LEU A 185 -6.35 -6.98 -10.51
CA LEU A 185 -5.72 -7.19 -11.82
C LEU A 185 -6.75 -7.14 -12.95
N PRO A 186 -6.41 -6.56 -14.11
CA PRO A 186 -7.27 -6.59 -15.27
C PRO A 186 -7.28 -8.00 -15.88
N VAL A 187 -8.49 -8.52 -16.12
CA VAL A 187 -8.72 -9.79 -16.81
C VAL A 187 -9.75 -9.61 -17.90
N GLU A 188 -9.65 -10.42 -18.96
CA GLU A 188 -10.70 -10.49 -19.98
C GLU A 188 -11.80 -11.44 -19.50
N GLY A 189 -12.94 -10.87 -19.16
CA GLY A 189 -14.13 -11.60 -18.75
C GLY A 189 -15.13 -11.79 -19.88
N LYS A 190 -16.24 -12.49 -19.60
CA LYS A 190 -17.32 -12.73 -20.59
C LYS A 190 -18.00 -11.45 -21.10
N GLN A 191 -17.90 -10.37 -20.35
CA GLN A 191 -18.51 -9.06 -20.65
C GLN A 191 -17.47 -7.98 -20.99
N GLY A 192 -16.26 -8.39 -21.38
CA GLY A 192 -15.13 -7.51 -21.63
C GLY A 192 -14.17 -7.42 -20.44
N LYS A 193 -13.29 -6.45 -20.46
CA LYS A 193 -12.24 -6.25 -19.46
C LYS A 193 -12.83 -5.85 -18.12
N VAL A 194 -12.50 -6.61 -17.08
CA VAL A 194 -12.92 -6.39 -15.70
C VAL A 194 -11.73 -6.57 -14.77
N TYR A 195 -11.75 -5.93 -13.60
CA TYR A 195 -10.72 -6.13 -12.57
C TYR A 195 -11.19 -7.17 -11.56
N GLU A 196 -10.32 -8.18 -11.35
CA GLU A 196 -10.53 -9.26 -10.37
C GLU A 196 -9.46 -9.23 -9.29
N ILE A 197 -9.79 -9.74 -8.11
CA ILE A 197 -8.83 -9.85 -7.01
C ILE A 197 -8.14 -11.20 -7.08
N VAL A 198 -6.81 -11.15 -7.17
CA VAL A 198 -5.93 -12.31 -7.10
C VAL A 198 -5.08 -12.22 -5.84
N LYS A 199 -5.02 -13.30 -5.08
CA LYS A 199 -4.11 -13.46 -3.94
C LYS A 199 -2.81 -14.07 -4.43
N PHE A 200 -1.71 -13.45 -4.10
CA PHE A 200 -0.35 -13.96 -4.25
C PHE A 200 0.12 -14.52 -2.92
N ILE A 201 0.66 -15.73 -2.94
CA ILE A 201 1.26 -16.40 -1.80
C ILE A 201 2.76 -16.44 -2.06
N LEU A 202 3.53 -15.84 -1.14
CA LEU A 202 4.98 -15.77 -1.21
C LEU A 202 5.60 -16.69 -0.15
N ASN A 203 6.85 -17.11 -0.40
CA ASN A 203 7.65 -17.78 0.61
C ASN A 203 8.37 -16.77 1.51
N GLU A 204 9.12 -17.29 2.52
CA GLU A 204 9.81 -16.44 3.51
C GLU A 204 10.90 -15.55 2.88
N VAL A 205 11.43 -15.94 1.74
CA VAL A 205 12.39 -15.12 1.00
C VAL A 205 11.73 -14.15 0.01
N GLY A 206 10.38 -14.06 0.01
CA GLY A 206 9.62 -13.12 -0.79
C GLY A 206 9.43 -13.52 -2.26
N GLU A 207 9.49 -14.80 -2.61
CA GLU A 207 9.21 -15.30 -3.96
C GLU A 207 7.79 -15.82 -4.07
N VAL A 208 7.12 -15.57 -5.18
CA VAL A 208 5.76 -16.07 -5.43
C VAL A 208 5.81 -17.58 -5.60
N VAL A 209 5.08 -18.31 -4.76
CA VAL A 209 4.96 -19.77 -4.82
C VAL A 209 3.63 -20.22 -5.42
N SER A 210 2.57 -19.45 -5.27
CA SER A 210 1.27 -19.71 -5.88
C SER A 210 0.39 -18.48 -5.95
N THR A 211 -0.68 -18.58 -6.72
CA THR A 211 -1.74 -17.57 -6.79
C THR A 211 -3.10 -18.21 -6.66
N GLU A 212 -4.05 -17.48 -6.08
CA GLU A 212 -5.43 -17.91 -5.88
C GLU A 212 -6.38 -16.81 -6.39
N ALA A 213 -7.35 -17.16 -7.20
CA ALA A 213 -8.40 -16.22 -7.57
C ALA A 213 -9.37 -16.04 -6.39
N VAL A 214 -9.50 -14.80 -5.91
CA VAL A 214 -10.43 -14.43 -4.85
C VAL A 214 -11.79 -14.08 -5.43
N THR A 215 -11.81 -13.39 -6.55
CA THR A 215 -13.01 -13.09 -7.33
C THR A 215 -12.86 -13.62 -8.74
N GLN A 216 -13.95 -14.05 -9.37
CA GLN A 216 -13.96 -14.60 -10.73
C GLN A 216 -15.30 -14.28 -11.39
N ASP A 217 -15.29 -14.16 -12.72
CA ASP A 217 -16.49 -13.94 -13.55
C ASP A 217 -17.34 -12.75 -13.07
N SER A 218 -16.70 -11.73 -12.51
CA SER A 218 -17.38 -10.56 -11.99
C SER A 218 -17.99 -9.71 -13.11
N GLN A 219 -19.17 -9.16 -12.83
CA GLN A 219 -19.83 -8.22 -13.76
C GLN A 219 -19.37 -6.76 -13.56
N GLN A 220 -18.62 -6.50 -12.49
CA GLN A 220 -18.13 -5.18 -12.11
C GLN A 220 -16.69 -5.28 -11.62
N ASN A 221 -15.96 -4.19 -11.74
CA ASN A 221 -14.58 -4.10 -11.28
C ASN A 221 -14.48 -4.30 -9.76
N ASN A 222 -13.61 -5.21 -9.33
CA ASN A 222 -13.18 -5.38 -7.94
C ASN A 222 -11.87 -4.63 -7.75
N VAL A 223 -11.92 -3.49 -7.09
CA VAL A 223 -10.77 -2.59 -6.94
C VAL A 223 -10.53 -2.22 -5.49
N ARG A 224 -9.30 -1.78 -5.19
CA ARG A 224 -8.87 -1.34 -3.86
C ARG A 224 -9.18 -2.38 -2.78
N PRO A 225 -8.63 -3.61 -2.89
CA PRO A 225 -8.80 -4.62 -1.86
C PRO A 225 -8.29 -4.07 -0.52
N TYR A 226 -9.01 -4.39 0.54
CA TYR A 226 -8.61 -4.03 1.90
C TYR A 226 -8.92 -5.19 2.84
N ILE A 227 -7.95 -5.57 3.66
CA ILE A 227 -8.10 -6.60 4.68
C ILE A 227 -8.40 -5.92 6.01
N VAL A 228 -9.53 -6.29 6.61
CA VAL A 228 -9.90 -5.79 7.94
C VAL A 228 -9.12 -6.56 9.00
N PRO A 229 -8.19 -5.90 9.72
CA PRO A 229 -7.45 -6.56 10.78
C PRO A 229 -8.38 -7.16 11.84
N ASN A 230 -8.03 -8.34 12.35
CA ASN A 230 -8.79 -9.03 13.40
C ASN A 230 -10.26 -9.30 13.08
N SER A 231 -10.65 -9.29 11.81
CA SER A 231 -12.04 -9.58 11.44
C SER A 231 -12.41 -11.02 11.79
N LYS A 232 -13.53 -11.17 12.51
CA LYS A 232 -14.14 -12.49 12.82
C LYS A 232 -15.09 -12.97 11.72
N ILE A 233 -15.17 -12.28 10.61
CA ILE A 233 -16.08 -12.63 9.51
C ILE A 233 -15.45 -13.77 8.73
N ARG A 234 -16.04 -14.97 8.88
CA ARG A 234 -15.67 -16.16 8.11
C ARG A 234 -16.26 -16.04 6.70
N LEU A 235 -15.44 -15.72 5.72
CA LEU A 235 -15.76 -16.16 4.37
C LEU A 235 -15.39 -17.65 4.32
N CYS A 236 -16.39 -18.50 4.15
CA CYS A 236 -16.21 -19.96 4.15
C CYS A 236 -15.34 -20.43 2.99
N GLY A 237 -14.07 -20.58 3.25
CA GLY A 237 -13.10 -21.38 2.55
C GLY A 237 -12.28 -22.08 3.62
N SER A 238 -11.80 -23.27 3.39
CA SER A 238 -11.28 -24.23 4.34
C SER A 238 -10.11 -23.80 5.25
N HIS A 239 -9.62 -22.57 5.16
CA HIS A 239 -8.47 -22.07 5.94
C HIS A 239 -8.62 -20.58 6.27
N GLY A 240 -9.12 -20.27 7.45
CA GLY A 240 -9.01 -18.94 8.05
C GLY A 240 -10.13 -17.95 7.71
N CYS A 241 -10.41 -17.05 8.66
CA CYS A 241 -11.42 -16.00 8.53
C CYS A 241 -10.80 -14.73 8.00
N MET A 242 -11.23 -14.30 6.83
CA MET A 242 -10.81 -13.04 6.24
C MET A 242 -12.02 -12.29 5.69
N ALA A 243 -12.16 -11.02 6.03
CA ALA A 243 -13.07 -10.13 5.34
C ALA A 243 -12.26 -9.30 4.34
N ILE A 244 -12.40 -9.59 3.07
CA ILE A 244 -11.93 -8.70 2.01
C ILE A 244 -13.11 -7.80 1.67
N ILE A 245 -12.97 -6.51 1.96
CA ILE A 245 -13.92 -5.51 1.50
C ILE A 245 -13.44 -5.06 0.13
N THR A 246 -14.06 -5.56 -0.91
CA THR A 246 -13.91 -4.97 -2.24
C THR A 246 -14.93 -3.85 -2.36
N ILE A 247 -14.46 -2.66 -2.62
CA ILE A 247 -15.34 -1.54 -2.93
C ILE A 247 -15.65 -1.64 -4.43
N GLY A 248 -16.67 -2.42 -4.74
CA GLY A 248 -17.27 -2.41 -6.08
C GLY A 248 -18.04 -1.11 -6.27
N LEU A 249 -17.39 -0.09 -6.82
CA LEU A 249 -18.00 1.21 -6.96
C LEU A 249 -17.97 1.69 -8.40
N SER A 250 -19.16 1.99 -8.88
CA SER A 250 -19.32 3.09 -9.83
C SER A 250 -19.05 4.37 -9.02
N VAL A 251 -18.01 5.08 -9.38
CA VAL A 251 -17.51 6.27 -8.71
C VAL A 251 -18.52 7.38 -8.59
N HIS A 252 -19.48 7.44 -9.50
CA HIS A 252 -20.58 8.40 -9.48
C HIS A 252 -21.44 8.25 -8.21
N GLY A 253 -21.63 7.05 -7.73
CA GLY A 253 -22.45 6.76 -6.53
C GLY A 253 -21.83 7.22 -5.22
N ILE A 254 -20.49 7.11 -5.05
CA ILE A 254 -19.86 7.53 -3.78
C ILE A 254 -19.82 9.05 -3.63
N ARG A 255 -19.43 9.79 -4.65
CA ARG A 255 -19.42 11.25 -4.59
C ARG A 255 -20.80 11.81 -4.23
N LYS A 256 -21.85 11.21 -4.75
CA LYS A 256 -23.22 11.60 -4.44
C LYS A 256 -23.63 11.24 -3.01
N ALA A 257 -23.23 10.08 -2.51
CA ALA A 257 -23.52 9.65 -1.13
C ALA A 257 -22.76 10.47 -0.09
N ILE A 258 -21.47 10.75 -0.32
CA ILE A 258 -20.65 11.58 0.58
C ILE A 258 -21.13 13.04 0.56
N ALA A 259 -21.44 13.58 -0.61
CA ALA A 259 -21.96 14.95 -0.73
C ALA A 259 -23.34 15.15 -0.10
N GLN A 260 -24.10 14.08 0.06
CA GLN A 260 -25.46 14.08 0.64
C GLN A 260 -25.48 13.63 2.11
N GLY A 261 -24.32 13.33 2.74
CA GLY A 261 -24.25 12.86 4.12
C GLY A 261 -24.93 11.49 4.35
N LEU A 262 -25.14 10.71 3.30
CA LEU A 262 -25.78 9.41 3.40
C LEU A 262 -24.81 8.35 3.89
N PRO A 263 -25.24 7.39 4.76
CA PRO A 263 -24.39 6.31 5.19
C PRO A 263 -23.99 5.44 3.99
N VAL A 264 -22.69 5.24 3.82
CA VAL A 264 -22.15 4.35 2.78
C VAL A 264 -22.40 2.90 3.22
N ILE A 265 -23.38 2.23 2.65
CA ILE A 265 -23.62 0.81 2.92
C ILE A 265 -22.60 0.01 2.11
N LEU A 266 -21.62 -0.58 2.80
CA LEU A 266 -20.67 -1.51 2.22
C LEU A 266 -21.41 -2.83 1.89
N LYS A 267 -21.59 -3.12 0.61
CA LYS A 267 -22.21 -4.37 0.18
C LYS A 267 -21.15 -5.47 0.17
N VAL A 268 -21.22 -6.38 1.13
CA VAL A 268 -20.42 -7.61 1.12
C VAL A 268 -21.05 -8.55 0.09
N SER A 269 -20.38 -8.78 -1.04
CA SER A 269 -20.83 -9.77 -2.02
C SER A 269 -20.57 -11.18 -1.47
N ARG A 270 -21.62 -11.90 -1.08
CA ARG A 270 -21.53 -13.33 -0.76
C ARG A 270 -21.47 -14.10 -2.08
N GLY A 271 -20.38 -14.80 -2.34
CA GLY A 271 -20.31 -15.78 -3.41
C GLY A 271 -21.45 -16.81 -3.26
N ARG A 272 -22.27 -16.99 -4.29
CA ARG A 272 -23.34 -17.99 -4.27
C ARG A 272 -22.73 -19.38 -4.26
N ARG A 273 -22.99 -20.19 -3.22
CA ARG A 273 -22.79 -21.63 -3.25
C ARG A 273 -23.67 -22.23 -4.37
N ARG A 274 -23.07 -22.84 -5.36
CA ARG A 274 -23.81 -23.81 -6.17
C ARG A 274 -24.15 -25.03 -5.29
N LYS A 275 -25.39 -25.22 -4.93
CA LYS A 275 -25.89 -26.53 -4.44
C LYS A 275 -25.70 -27.51 -5.59
N ARG A 276 -24.85 -28.54 -5.41
CA ARG A 276 -24.96 -29.76 -6.19
C ARG A 276 -26.23 -30.44 -5.69
N LEU A 277 -27.24 -30.52 -6.53
CA LEU A 277 -28.31 -31.50 -6.38
C LEU A 277 -27.75 -32.84 -6.85
N LEU A 278 -27.92 -33.84 -5.99
CA LEU A 278 -27.76 -35.25 -6.33
C LEU A 278 -28.74 -35.65 -7.41
#